data_b121e976f6a332d1665c49ed429c3d42
#
_entry.id   b121e976f6a332d1665c49ed429c3d42
#
_cell.length_a   1.000
_cell.length_b   1.000
_cell.length_c   1.000
_cell.angle_alpha   90.00
_cell.angle_beta   90.00
_cell.angle_gamma   90.00
#
_symmetry.space_group_name_H-M   'P 1'
#
loop_
_entity.id
_entity.type
_entity.pdbx_description
1 polymer ?
#
loop_
_entity_poly.entity_id
_entity_poly.type
_entity_poly.pdbx_seq_one_letter_code
_entity_poly.pdbx_strand_id
1 'polypeptide(L)'
;THILKSVILFLADNVGQLVNPSKISNTLTSERVPASNHTISKYLELLENAFLFYKVQQYDIRGKEYLKTNAKYFIVDNGLRRHAIGKKAANYANRLENIVFLELLRRGYTLDVGRLDSKEIDFVARRSDELLYVQVTYQIPENTHETDNLLHIRDNHKKIVITGKYDERRQIDGIPLIYIVDWLLESNY
;
A
#
# COMPACT_ATOMS: atom_id res chain seq x y z
N THR A 1 -7.97 -6.54 24.73
CA THR A 1 -8.01 -8.01 24.69
C THR A 1 -6.80 -8.53 23.92
N HIS A 2 -6.32 -9.74 24.25
CA HIS A 2 -5.11 -10.33 23.63
C HIS A 2 -5.23 -10.43 22.12
N ILE A 3 -6.36 -10.92 21.60
CA ILE A 3 -6.59 -11.07 20.15
C ILE A 3 -6.50 -9.71 19.41
N LEU A 4 -7.11 -8.64 19.94
CA LEU A 4 -7.02 -7.32 19.32
C LEU A 4 -5.58 -6.85 19.21
N LYS A 5 -4.77 -7.03 20.26
CA LYS A 5 -3.34 -6.70 20.23
C LYS A 5 -2.61 -7.50 19.15
N SER A 6 -2.89 -8.80 19.01
CA SER A 6 -2.29 -9.64 17.97
C SER A 6 -2.68 -9.19 16.56
N VAL A 7 -3.94 -8.77 16.35
CA VAL A 7 -4.38 -8.20 15.06
C VAL A 7 -3.64 -6.90 14.75
N ILE A 8 -3.48 -6.01 15.74
CA ILE A 8 -2.72 -4.75 15.55
C ILE A 8 -1.27 -5.05 15.15
N LEU A 9 -0.61 -5.97 15.87
CA LEU A 9 0.76 -6.35 15.57
C LEU A 9 0.89 -6.99 14.19
N PHE A 10 -0.04 -7.86 13.82
CA PHE A 10 -0.08 -8.46 12.50
C PHE A 10 -0.21 -7.39 11.39
N LEU A 11 -1.15 -6.46 11.52
CA LEU A 11 -1.35 -5.40 10.54
C LEU A 11 -0.12 -4.47 10.46
N ALA A 12 0.47 -4.10 11.59
CA ALA A 12 1.67 -3.27 11.65
C ALA A 12 2.88 -3.94 10.97
N ASP A 13 3.01 -5.26 11.08
CA ASP A 13 4.08 -6.03 10.43
C ASP A 13 3.82 -6.19 8.93
N ASN A 14 2.55 -6.32 8.51
CA ASN A 14 2.12 -6.54 7.14
C ASN A 14 1.56 -5.27 6.45
N VAL A 15 1.98 -4.08 6.86
CA VAL A 15 1.58 -2.82 6.20
C VAL A 15 1.92 -2.88 4.71
N GLY A 16 0.96 -2.51 3.85
CA GLY A 16 1.10 -2.54 2.40
C GLY A 16 1.00 -3.93 1.76
N GLN A 17 0.70 -4.98 2.53
CA GLN A 17 0.51 -6.31 1.97
C GLN A 17 -0.98 -6.68 1.86
N LEU A 18 -1.32 -7.42 0.80
CA LEU A 18 -2.66 -7.95 0.62
C LEU A 18 -2.98 -8.98 1.70
N VAL A 19 -4.03 -8.71 2.45
CA VAL A 19 -4.53 -9.57 3.52
C VAL A 19 -6.05 -9.71 3.45
N ASN A 20 -6.56 -10.76 4.10
CA ASN A 20 -7.98 -10.96 4.33
C ASN A 20 -8.18 -11.59 5.72
N PRO A 21 -9.41 -11.60 6.27
CA PRO A 21 -9.68 -12.14 7.60
C PRO A 21 -9.21 -13.59 7.78
N SER A 22 -9.31 -14.43 6.74
CA SER A 22 -8.88 -15.82 6.82
C SER A 22 -7.36 -15.96 6.94
N LYS A 23 -6.59 -15.16 6.18
CA LYS A 23 -5.12 -15.14 6.29
C LYS A 23 -4.69 -14.73 7.70
N ILE A 24 -5.33 -13.69 8.27
CA ILE A 24 -5.05 -13.21 9.63
C ILE A 24 -5.42 -14.31 10.65
N SER A 25 -6.62 -14.87 10.56
CA SER A 25 -7.09 -15.94 11.46
C SER A 25 -6.13 -17.14 11.45
N ASN A 26 -5.72 -17.60 10.29
CA ASN A 26 -4.80 -18.73 10.13
C ASN A 26 -3.43 -18.44 10.76
N THR A 27 -2.89 -17.24 10.54
CA THR A 27 -1.61 -16.84 11.13
C THR A 27 -1.70 -16.78 12.65
N LEU A 28 -2.71 -16.12 13.21
CA LEU A 28 -2.90 -16.03 14.65
C LEU A 28 -3.12 -17.41 15.29
N THR A 29 -3.84 -18.30 14.62
CA THR A 29 -4.02 -19.67 15.09
C THR A 29 -2.69 -20.43 15.14
N SER A 30 -1.83 -20.26 14.16
CA SER A 30 -0.48 -20.87 14.16
C SER A 30 0.40 -20.32 15.30
N GLU A 31 0.15 -19.10 15.73
CA GLU A 31 0.78 -18.44 16.88
C GLU A 31 0.10 -18.73 18.23
N ARG A 32 -0.80 -19.72 18.25
CA ARG A 32 -1.59 -20.13 19.43
C ARG A 32 -2.53 -19.05 19.98
N VAL A 33 -3.00 -18.17 19.10
CA VAL A 33 -4.01 -17.13 19.39
C VAL A 33 -5.23 -17.36 18.48
N PRO A 34 -6.01 -18.41 18.66
CA PRO A 34 -7.12 -18.74 17.76
C PRO A 34 -8.19 -17.65 17.78
N ALA A 35 -8.60 -17.21 16.60
CA ALA A 35 -9.69 -16.26 16.43
C ALA A 35 -10.49 -16.57 15.17
N SER A 36 -11.81 -16.49 15.24
CA SER A 36 -12.66 -16.72 14.08
C SER A 36 -12.55 -15.58 13.06
N ASN A 37 -12.80 -15.87 11.77
CA ASN A 37 -12.86 -14.84 10.73
C ASN A 37 -13.82 -13.69 11.08
N HIS A 38 -14.94 -14.02 11.73
CA HIS A 38 -15.91 -13.03 12.19
C HIS A 38 -15.33 -12.09 13.24
N THR A 39 -14.60 -12.64 14.22
CA THR A 39 -13.90 -11.84 15.24
C THR A 39 -12.84 -10.94 14.62
N ILE A 40 -12.05 -11.49 13.69
CA ILE A 40 -11.05 -10.71 12.95
C ILE A 40 -11.71 -9.56 12.18
N SER A 41 -12.78 -9.84 11.42
CA SER A 41 -13.50 -8.80 10.67
C SER A 41 -14.01 -7.67 11.55
N LYS A 42 -14.57 -7.98 12.73
CA LYS A 42 -14.98 -6.96 13.70
C LYS A 42 -13.81 -6.10 14.20
N TYR A 43 -12.66 -6.72 14.46
CA TYR A 43 -11.49 -5.94 14.91
C TYR A 43 -10.91 -5.08 13.80
N LEU A 44 -10.91 -5.55 12.55
CA LEU A 44 -10.51 -4.73 11.41
C LEU A 44 -11.41 -3.49 11.30
N GLU A 45 -12.73 -3.66 11.36
CA GLU A 45 -13.69 -2.56 11.34
C GLU A 45 -13.46 -1.57 12.50
N LEU A 46 -13.23 -2.08 13.72
CA LEU A 46 -12.91 -1.22 14.87
C LEU A 46 -11.63 -0.40 14.66
N LEU A 47 -10.60 -1.00 14.06
CA LEU A 47 -9.33 -0.33 13.81
C LEU A 47 -9.44 0.72 12.70
N GLU A 48 -10.27 0.47 11.68
CA GLU A 48 -10.64 1.43 10.65
C GLU A 48 -11.43 2.61 11.27
N ASN A 49 -12.47 2.32 12.06
CA ASN A 49 -13.30 3.34 12.71
C ASN A 49 -12.53 4.17 13.76
N ALA A 50 -11.50 3.58 14.38
CA ALA A 50 -10.60 4.28 15.29
C ALA A 50 -9.51 5.11 14.57
N PHE A 51 -9.50 5.13 13.24
CA PHE A 51 -8.49 5.81 12.41
C PHE A 51 -7.05 5.38 12.71
N LEU A 52 -6.84 4.14 13.14
CA LEU A 52 -5.51 3.58 13.36
C LEU A 52 -4.95 2.95 12.09
N PHE A 53 -5.83 2.38 11.28
CA PHE A 53 -5.50 1.80 9.98
C PHE A 53 -6.50 2.25 8.93
N TYR A 54 -6.00 2.42 7.71
CA TYR A 54 -6.79 2.65 6.50
C TYR A 54 -6.84 1.37 5.70
N LYS A 55 -8.05 0.95 5.36
CA LYS A 55 -8.28 -0.17 4.43
C LYS A 55 -8.31 0.34 3.01
N VAL A 56 -7.50 -0.24 2.14
CA VAL A 56 -7.47 0.07 0.71
C VAL A 56 -7.87 -1.18 -0.06
N GLN A 57 -8.96 -1.07 -0.80
CA GLN A 57 -9.50 -2.18 -1.58
C GLN A 57 -8.68 -2.41 -2.85
N GLN A 58 -8.71 -3.64 -3.33
CA GLN A 58 -8.13 -3.97 -4.61
C GLN A 58 -9.11 -3.67 -5.74
N TYR A 59 -8.64 -2.98 -6.77
CA TYR A 59 -9.40 -2.59 -7.94
C TYR A 59 -8.83 -3.24 -9.19
N ASP A 60 -9.66 -3.99 -9.92
CA ASP A 60 -9.27 -4.56 -11.21
C ASP A 60 -9.31 -3.47 -12.28
N ILE A 61 -8.13 -3.11 -12.80
CA ILE A 61 -7.98 -2.02 -13.78
C ILE A 61 -8.64 -2.37 -15.12
N ARG A 62 -8.58 -3.65 -15.53
CA ARG A 62 -9.18 -4.13 -16.77
C ARG A 62 -10.68 -4.32 -16.65
N GLY A 63 -11.11 -4.99 -15.59
CA GLY A 63 -12.53 -5.26 -15.31
C GLY A 63 -13.30 -4.04 -14.82
N LYS A 64 -12.58 -2.99 -14.35
CA LYS A 64 -13.16 -1.78 -13.75
C LYS A 64 -14.10 -2.08 -12.59
N GLU A 65 -13.70 -3.03 -11.74
CA GLU A 65 -14.49 -3.49 -10.60
C GLU A 65 -13.65 -3.66 -9.33
N TYR A 66 -14.31 -3.57 -8.18
CA TYR A 66 -13.66 -3.83 -6.89
C TYR A 66 -13.62 -5.31 -6.56
N LEU A 67 -12.44 -5.78 -6.15
CA LEU A 67 -12.24 -7.16 -5.70
C LEU A 67 -12.51 -7.26 -4.19
N LYS A 68 -13.46 -8.10 -3.80
CA LYS A 68 -13.97 -8.18 -2.42
C LYS A 68 -13.10 -9.00 -1.46
N THR A 69 -12.14 -9.76 -1.96
CA THR A 69 -11.46 -10.80 -1.17
C THR A 69 -10.28 -10.30 -0.36
N ASN A 70 -9.50 -9.38 -0.92
CA ASN A 70 -8.26 -8.89 -0.32
C ASN A 70 -8.25 -7.37 -0.23
N ALA A 71 -7.54 -6.86 0.79
CA ALA A 71 -7.27 -5.44 0.94
C ALA A 71 -5.86 -5.24 1.48
N LYS A 72 -5.26 -4.08 1.23
CA LYS A 72 -4.08 -3.61 1.96
C LYS A 72 -4.52 -2.77 3.15
N TYR A 73 -3.73 -2.82 4.23
CA TYR A 73 -3.92 -1.95 5.38
C TYR A 73 -2.70 -1.07 5.55
N PHE A 74 -2.95 0.23 5.67
CA PHE A 74 -1.93 1.25 5.91
C PHE A 74 -2.12 1.84 7.28
N ILE A 75 -1.03 2.08 8.01
CA ILE A 75 -1.09 2.64 9.36
C ILE A 75 -1.03 4.16 9.30
N VAL A 76 -1.79 4.82 10.18
CA VAL A 76 -1.89 6.28 10.24
C VAL A 76 -0.55 6.97 10.51
N ASP A 77 0.39 6.28 11.18
CA ASP A 77 1.68 6.85 11.56
C ASP A 77 2.78 5.78 11.62
N ASN A 78 3.92 6.03 10.97
CA ASN A 78 5.05 5.11 10.95
C ASN A 78 5.79 5.02 12.30
N GLY A 79 5.66 6.03 13.17
CA GLY A 79 6.18 5.99 14.54
C GLY A 79 5.40 5.01 15.40
N LEU A 80 4.06 5.00 15.29
CA LEU A 80 3.20 4.01 15.93
C LEU A 80 3.55 2.59 15.45
N ARG A 81 3.75 2.41 14.14
CA ARG A 81 4.23 1.14 13.59
C ARG A 81 5.54 0.70 14.23
N ARG A 82 6.52 1.58 14.27
CA ARG A 82 7.83 1.30 14.88
C ARG A 82 7.72 0.97 16.38
N HIS A 83 6.83 1.64 17.09
CA HIS A 83 6.57 1.33 18.49
C HIS A 83 5.97 -0.06 18.66
N ALA A 84 4.99 -0.42 17.83
CA ALA A 84 4.29 -1.70 17.91
C ALA A 84 5.18 -2.90 17.63
N ILE A 85 5.99 -2.87 16.55
CA ILE A 85 6.78 -4.02 16.07
C ILE A 85 8.29 -3.88 16.26
N GLY A 86 8.75 -2.78 16.87
CA GLY A 86 10.15 -2.56 17.23
C GLY A 86 11.06 -2.46 16.01
N LYS A 87 12.34 -2.84 16.20
CA LYS A 87 13.38 -2.76 15.16
C LYS A 87 13.16 -3.74 14.00
N LYS A 88 12.27 -4.74 14.13
CA LYS A 88 11.87 -5.63 13.01
C LYS A 88 11.20 -4.86 11.87
N ALA A 89 10.77 -3.63 12.12
CA ALA A 89 10.20 -2.71 11.12
C ALA A 89 11.20 -2.24 10.04
N ALA A 90 12.33 -2.89 9.86
CA ALA A 90 13.37 -2.52 8.88
C ALA A 90 13.00 -2.83 7.42
N ASN A 91 11.75 -3.16 7.13
CA ASN A 91 11.28 -3.22 5.75
C ASN A 91 11.09 -1.78 5.23
N TYR A 92 12.11 -1.25 4.59
CA TYR A 92 12.12 0.10 4.02
C TYR A 92 11.06 0.26 2.93
N ALA A 93 10.78 -0.79 2.15
CA ALA A 93 9.78 -0.75 1.07
C ALA A 93 8.38 -0.51 1.62
N ASN A 94 7.92 -1.32 2.60
CA ASN A 94 6.61 -1.15 3.21
C ASN A 94 6.46 0.21 3.92
N ARG A 95 7.54 0.70 4.53
CA ARG A 95 7.53 2.03 5.17
C ARG A 95 7.41 3.14 4.13
N LEU A 96 8.11 3.02 3.01
CA LEU A 96 8.06 3.98 1.91
C LEU A 96 6.65 4.00 1.30
N GLU A 97 6.08 2.83 1.03
CA GLU A 97 4.72 2.70 0.51
C GLU A 97 3.69 3.35 1.45
N ASN A 98 3.83 3.16 2.77
CA ASN A 98 2.98 3.84 3.74
C ASN A 98 3.14 5.37 3.76
N ILE A 99 4.36 5.88 3.57
CA ILE A 99 4.61 7.33 3.45
C ILE A 99 3.91 7.87 2.20
N VAL A 100 4.08 7.20 1.05
CA VAL A 100 3.43 7.60 -0.20
C VAL A 100 1.92 7.56 -0.08
N PHE A 101 1.36 6.50 0.55
CA PHE A 101 -0.07 6.40 0.84
C PHE A 101 -0.59 7.61 1.61
N LEU A 102 0.04 7.94 2.74
CA LEU A 102 -0.38 9.05 3.59
C LEU A 102 -0.28 10.40 2.87
N GLU A 103 0.77 10.60 2.08
CA GLU A 103 0.95 11.82 1.31
C GLU A 103 -0.06 11.95 0.18
N LEU A 104 -0.41 10.88 -0.53
CA LEU A 104 -1.47 10.91 -1.54
C LEU A 104 -2.83 11.26 -0.91
N LEU A 105 -3.15 10.70 0.28
CA LEU A 105 -4.35 11.09 1.03
C LEU A 105 -4.32 12.58 1.40
N ARG A 106 -3.17 13.08 1.90
CA ARG A 106 -3.01 14.51 2.25
C ARG A 106 -3.22 15.42 1.04
N ARG A 107 -2.84 14.96 -0.17
CA ARG A 107 -3.07 15.67 -1.44
C ARG A 107 -4.51 15.54 -1.95
N GLY A 108 -5.40 14.87 -1.21
CA GLY A 108 -6.82 14.74 -1.53
C GLY A 108 -7.18 13.63 -2.52
N TYR A 109 -6.28 12.66 -2.74
CA TYR A 109 -6.60 11.50 -3.55
C TYR A 109 -7.39 10.46 -2.78
N THR A 110 -8.33 9.81 -3.42
CA THR A 110 -8.86 8.51 -3.02
C THR A 110 -8.00 7.41 -3.65
N LEU A 111 -7.74 6.34 -2.89
CA LEU A 111 -6.72 5.35 -3.25
C LEU A 111 -7.30 3.94 -3.30
N ASP A 112 -6.91 3.21 -4.33
CA ASP A 112 -7.12 1.78 -4.46
C ASP A 112 -5.79 1.09 -4.75
N VAL A 113 -5.69 -0.22 -4.46
CA VAL A 113 -4.61 -1.08 -4.94
C VAL A 113 -4.97 -1.56 -6.33
N GLY A 114 -4.15 -1.27 -7.32
CA GLY A 114 -4.41 -1.71 -8.69
C GLY A 114 -4.09 -3.18 -8.90
N ARG A 115 -4.94 -3.88 -9.63
CA ARG A 115 -4.67 -5.21 -10.19
C ARG A 115 -4.83 -5.18 -11.70
N LEU A 116 -3.81 -5.64 -12.41
CA LEU A 116 -3.86 -5.85 -13.86
C LEU A 116 -3.44 -7.28 -14.16
N ASP A 117 -4.39 -8.15 -14.45
CA ASP A 117 -4.18 -9.61 -14.57
C ASP A 117 -3.55 -10.21 -13.29
N SER A 118 -2.31 -10.67 -13.35
CA SER A 118 -1.54 -11.18 -12.20
C SER A 118 -0.62 -10.13 -11.56
N LYS A 119 -0.57 -8.91 -12.12
CA LYS A 119 0.34 -7.84 -11.69
C LYS A 119 -0.36 -6.89 -10.72
N GLU A 120 0.39 -6.39 -9.76
CA GLU A 120 -0.07 -5.38 -8.81
C GLU A 120 0.47 -4.00 -9.19
N ILE A 121 -0.35 -2.98 -9.02
CA ILE A 121 0.01 -1.56 -9.04
C ILE A 121 -0.23 -1.05 -7.63
N ASP A 122 0.78 -0.45 -7.00
CA ASP A 122 0.69 -0.07 -5.60
C ASP A 122 -0.49 0.86 -5.33
N PHE A 123 -0.68 1.90 -6.17
CA PHE A 123 -1.82 2.80 -6.03
C PHE A 123 -2.45 3.19 -7.36
N VAL A 124 -3.77 3.14 -7.38
CA VAL A 124 -4.65 3.83 -8.34
C VAL A 124 -5.23 5.02 -7.59
N ALA A 125 -4.68 6.20 -7.84
CA ALA A 125 -5.04 7.43 -7.14
C ALA A 125 -5.99 8.28 -7.99
N ARG A 126 -7.14 8.67 -7.40
CA ARG A 126 -8.16 9.47 -8.07
C ARG A 126 -8.44 10.75 -7.30
N ARG A 127 -8.49 11.86 -8.01
CA ARG A 127 -8.84 13.17 -7.45
C ARG A 127 -9.56 14.00 -8.51
N SER A 128 -10.83 14.33 -8.30
CA SER A 128 -11.68 14.98 -9.31
C SER A 128 -11.61 14.22 -10.65
N ASP A 129 -11.13 14.83 -11.72
CA ASP A 129 -11.00 14.22 -13.05
C ASP A 129 -9.61 13.61 -13.31
N GLU A 130 -8.72 13.66 -12.31
CA GLU A 130 -7.37 13.10 -12.41
C GLU A 130 -7.33 11.64 -11.96
N LEU A 131 -6.71 10.79 -12.77
CA LEU A 131 -6.33 9.43 -12.40
C LEU A 131 -4.82 9.27 -12.59
N LEU A 132 -4.16 8.80 -11.53
CA LEU A 132 -2.73 8.62 -11.47
C LEU A 132 -2.42 7.18 -11.03
N TYR A 133 -1.56 6.48 -11.77
CA TYR A 133 -1.00 5.19 -11.35
C TYR A 133 0.37 5.41 -10.72
N VAL A 134 0.55 4.88 -9.51
CA VAL A 134 1.78 5.04 -8.75
C VAL A 134 2.36 3.68 -8.41
N GLN A 135 3.62 3.48 -8.74
CA GLN A 135 4.43 2.37 -8.25
C GLN A 135 5.47 2.92 -7.27
N VAL A 136 5.75 2.16 -6.21
CA VAL A 136 6.67 2.58 -5.15
C VAL A 136 7.77 1.54 -4.99
N THR A 137 9.01 1.95 -5.11
CA THR A 137 10.15 1.06 -4.88
C THR A 137 11.25 1.76 -4.10
N TYR A 138 11.94 1.05 -3.22
CA TYR A 138 13.05 1.65 -2.48
C TYR A 138 14.22 1.98 -3.41
N GLN A 139 14.52 1.08 -4.32
CA GLN A 139 15.58 1.23 -5.33
C GLN A 139 15.13 0.52 -6.60
N ILE A 140 15.37 1.14 -7.75
CA ILE A 140 15.11 0.51 -9.04
C ILE A 140 16.07 -0.68 -9.22
N PRO A 141 15.53 -1.90 -9.38
CA PRO A 141 16.37 -3.05 -9.73
C PRO A 141 17.07 -2.85 -11.08
N GLU A 142 18.20 -3.53 -11.29
CA GLU A 142 18.88 -3.54 -12.59
C GLU A 142 17.98 -4.13 -13.68
N ASN A 143 17.12 -5.09 -13.32
CA ASN A 143 16.08 -5.66 -14.17
C ASN A 143 14.80 -4.84 -13.99
N THR A 144 14.42 -4.04 -14.99
CA THR A 144 13.40 -2.98 -14.98
C THR A 144 11.95 -3.42 -14.80
N HIS A 145 11.66 -4.51 -14.07
CA HIS A 145 10.30 -5.03 -13.89
C HIS A 145 9.34 -4.08 -13.16
N GLU A 146 9.85 -3.09 -12.45
CA GLU A 146 9.01 -2.12 -11.70
C GLU A 146 8.19 -1.22 -12.63
N THR A 147 8.70 -0.91 -13.83
CA THR A 147 7.94 -0.14 -14.83
C THR A 147 7.05 -1.01 -15.70
N ASP A 148 7.39 -2.30 -15.86
CA ASP A 148 6.65 -3.24 -16.70
C ASP A 148 5.17 -3.31 -16.33
N ASN A 149 4.84 -3.27 -15.04
CA ASN A 149 3.47 -3.32 -14.58
C ASN A 149 2.68 -2.11 -15.07
N LEU A 150 3.27 -0.92 -14.99
CA LEU A 150 2.67 0.33 -15.46
C LEU A 150 2.55 0.40 -16.98
N LEU A 151 3.53 -0.14 -17.72
CA LEU A 151 3.54 -0.17 -19.19
C LEU A 151 2.41 -1.05 -19.76
N HIS A 152 1.97 -2.06 -19.03
CA HIS A 152 0.86 -2.92 -19.48
C HIS A 152 -0.50 -2.24 -19.37
N ILE A 153 -0.62 -1.13 -18.65
CA ILE A 153 -1.85 -0.34 -18.57
C ILE A 153 -2.02 0.45 -19.86
N ARG A 154 -3.01 0.07 -20.67
CA ARG A 154 -3.26 0.63 -22.01
C ARG A 154 -4.25 1.81 -21.96
N ASP A 155 -3.93 2.82 -21.18
CA ASP A 155 -4.65 4.08 -21.15
C ASP A 155 -3.69 5.26 -21.13
N ASN A 156 -4.22 6.49 -21.25
CA ASN A 156 -3.45 7.72 -21.32
C ASN A 156 -3.32 8.42 -19.97
N HIS A 157 -3.70 7.76 -18.88
CA HIS A 157 -3.55 8.36 -17.55
C HIS A 157 -2.09 8.41 -17.13
N LYS A 158 -1.78 9.36 -16.25
CA LYS A 158 -0.43 9.59 -15.75
C LYS A 158 0.07 8.36 -14.97
N LYS A 159 1.31 8.01 -15.19
CA LYS A 159 2.01 6.90 -14.53
C LYS A 159 3.31 7.44 -13.94
N ILE A 160 3.62 7.12 -12.69
CA ILE A 160 4.87 7.52 -12.03
C ILE A 160 5.43 6.38 -11.20
N VAL A 161 6.75 6.40 -11.01
CA VAL A 161 7.44 5.57 -10.02
C VAL A 161 8.06 6.47 -8.96
N ILE A 162 7.75 6.22 -7.69
CA ILE A 162 8.36 6.92 -6.56
C ILE A 162 9.46 6.05 -5.97
N THR A 163 10.67 6.60 -5.85
CA THR A 163 11.85 5.87 -5.38
C THR A 163 12.29 6.33 -4.01
N GLY A 164 12.70 5.39 -3.16
CA GLY A 164 13.28 5.68 -1.83
C GLY A 164 14.75 6.10 -1.88
N LYS A 165 15.46 5.72 -2.93
CA LYS A 165 16.82 6.17 -3.24
C LYS A 165 16.81 7.11 -4.43
N TYR A 166 17.71 8.12 -4.39
CA TYR A 166 17.98 8.97 -5.54
C TYR A 166 18.52 8.13 -6.69
N ASP A 167 17.99 8.36 -7.89
CA ASP A 167 18.44 7.76 -9.15
C ASP A 167 18.70 8.90 -10.15
N GLU A 168 19.84 8.85 -10.83
CA GLU A 168 20.18 9.86 -11.82
C GLU A 168 19.26 9.82 -13.05
N ARG A 169 18.66 8.67 -13.31
CA ARG A 169 17.66 8.52 -14.36
C ARG A 169 16.40 9.28 -13.96
N ARG A 170 15.90 10.10 -14.86
CA ARG A 170 14.66 10.86 -14.63
C ARG A 170 13.42 10.10 -15.08
N GLN A 171 13.61 9.09 -15.89
CA GLN A 171 12.53 8.25 -16.43
C GLN A 171 13.07 6.90 -16.89
N ILE A 172 12.19 5.90 -16.94
CA ILE A 172 12.40 4.60 -17.56
C ILE A 172 11.22 4.34 -18.47
N ASP A 173 11.47 4.03 -19.75
CA ASP A 173 10.42 3.74 -20.75
C ASP A 173 9.34 4.83 -20.85
N GLY A 174 9.73 6.09 -20.66
CA GLY A 174 8.80 7.23 -20.66
C GLY A 174 8.02 7.44 -19.35
N ILE A 175 8.19 6.57 -18.35
CA ILE A 175 7.56 6.72 -17.02
C ILE A 175 8.50 7.52 -16.11
N PRO A 176 8.06 8.67 -15.56
CA PRO A 176 8.88 9.47 -14.65
C PRO A 176 9.29 8.70 -13.40
N LEU A 177 10.56 8.85 -13.02
CA LEU A 177 11.10 8.42 -11.72
C LEU A 177 11.23 9.64 -10.84
N ILE A 178 10.61 9.60 -9.66
CA ILE A 178 10.59 10.72 -8.73
C ILE A 178 11.16 10.27 -7.39
N TYR A 179 12.23 10.94 -6.95
CA TYR A 179 12.79 10.68 -5.63
C TYR A 179 11.82 11.15 -4.55
N ILE A 180 11.58 10.31 -3.54
CA ILE A 180 10.57 10.56 -2.50
C ILE A 180 10.74 11.92 -1.80
N VAL A 181 11.99 12.36 -1.56
CA VAL A 181 12.22 13.63 -0.86
C VAL A 181 11.79 14.81 -1.74
N ASP A 182 12.14 14.79 -3.03
CA ASP A 182 11.73 15.82 -3.98
C ASP A 182 10.20 15.83 -4.10
N TRP A 183 9.58 14.65 -4.22
CA TRP A 183 8.13 14.51 -4.31
C TRP A 183 7.38 15.05 -3.08
N LEU A 184 7.92 14.83 -1.86
CA LEU A 184 7.33 15.34 -0.62
C LEU A 184 7.48 16.87 -0.47
N LEU A 185 8.56 17.45 -1.00
CA LEU A 185 8.84 18.88 -0.93
C LEU A 185 8.10 19.67 -2.01
N GLU A 186 7.72 19.06 -3.11
CA GLU A 186 6.98 19.71 -4.17
C GLU A 186 5.49 19.85 -3.83
N SER A 187 5.03 21.07 -3.68
CA SER A 187 3.65 21.40 -3.30
C SER A 187 2.63 21.24 -4.45
N ASN A 188 3.04 20.92 -5.67
CA ASN A 188 2.25 21.04 -6.91
C ASN A 188 2.34 19.81 -7.84
N TYR A 189 2.10 18.58 -7.33
CA TYR A 189 1.76 17.45 -8.18
C TYR A 189 0.32 17.05 -7.98
#